data_0d518ab64391408baeae1890c6f32198
#
_entry.id   0d518ab64391408baeae1890c6f32198
#
_cell.length_a   1.000
_cell.length_b   1.000
_cell.length_c   1.000
_cell.angle_alpha   90.00
_cell.angle_beta   90.00
_cell.angle_gamma   90.00
#
_symmetry.space_group_name_H-M   'P 1'
#
loop_
_entity.id
_entity.type
_entity.pdbx_description
1 polymer ?
#
loop_
_entity_poly.entity_id
_entity_poly.type
_entity_poly.pdbx_seq_one_letter_code
_entity_poly.pdbx_strand_id
1 'polypeptide(L)'
;MRQLSLAIAVFLGLAAQAVAEATPIDVKKTNGCGCCLAWMEHLEENGFAPIGEDMFAGLLVRFKLDNGVPQRMVSCHTGLIEGYVIEGHVPADDIRRLLSERPDAVGLAVPGMPLGSPGMDQSRWGEAYDVFLINNDGSTEVFS
;
A
#
# COMPACT_ATOMS: atom_id res chain seq x y z
N MET A 1 12.98 26.42 -66.56
CA MET A 1 12.15 26.58 -65.34
C MET A 1 12.11 25.21 -64.63
N ARG A 2 12.95 25.04 -63.56
CA ARG A 2 13.02 23.80 -62.74
C ARG A 2 12.11 23.94 -61.55
N GLN A 3 11.05 23.13 -61.51
CA GLN A 3 10.18 23.05 -60.36
C GLN A 3 10.84 22.18 -59.27
N LEU A 4 11.09 22.78 -58.14
CA LEU A 4 11.60 22.10 -56.93
C LEU A 4 10.40 21.59 -56.13
N SER A 5 10.16 20.28 -56.17
CA SER A 5 9.11 19.65 -55.37
C SER A 5 9.65 19.42 -53.94
N LEU A 6 9.10 20.16 -52.97
CA LEU A 6 9.41 20.02 -51.56
C LEU A 6 8.55 18.87 -50.98
N ALA A 7 9.15 17.73 -50.71
CA ALA A 7 8.49 16.62 -50.04
C ALA A 7 8.55 16.87 -48.51
N ILE A 8 7.38 17.17 -47.90
CA ILE A 8 7.23 17.28 -46.47
C ILE A 8 7.01 15.87 -45.92
N ALA A 9 8.03 15.33 -45.25
CA ALA A 9 7.91 14.09 -44.48
C ALA A 9 7.25 14.37 -43.15
N VAL A 10 5.99 13.96 -42.99
CA VAL A 10 5.27 14.02 -41.72
C VAL A 10 5.71 12.82 -40.87
N PHE A 11 6.56 13.05 -39.86
CA PHE A 11 6.87 12.06 -38.82
C PHE A 11 5.69 11.98 -37.83
N LEU A 12 4.82 10.99 -37.99
CA LEU A 12 3.89 10.59 -36.94
C LEU A 12 4.70 9.89 -35.81
N GLY A 13 5.05 10.63 -34.77
CA GLY A 13 5.59 10.06 -33.55
C GLY A 13 4.49 9.25 -32.83
N LEU A 14 4.58 7.91 -32.83
CA LEU A 14 3.81 7.08 -31.91
C LEU A 14 4.38 7.34 -30.49
N ALA A 15 3.67 8.12 -29.70
CA ALA A 15 3.91 8.18 -28.26
C ALA A 15 3.45 6.84 -27.66
N ALA A 16 4.39 5.95 -27.38
CA ALA A 16 4.13 4.76 -26.59
C ALA A 16 3.75 5.22 -25.17
N GLN A 17 2.48 5.08 -24.81
CA GLN A 17 2.04 5.27 -23.44
C GLN A 17 2.59 4.09 -22.63
N ALA A 18 3.62 4.36 -21.80
CA ALA A 18 4.06 3.40 -20.79
C ALA A 18 2.90 3.23 -19.80
N VAL A 19 2.22 2.09 -19.82
CA VAL A 19 1.32 1.69 -18.74
C VAL A 19 2.21 1.43 -17.53
N ALA A 20 2.08 2.27 -16.49
CA ALA A 20 2.79 2.03 -15.24
C ALA A 20 2.33 0.67 -14.69
N GLU A 21 3.27 -0.25 -14.51
CA GLU A 21 2.99 -1.56 -13.90
C GLU A 21 2.58 -1.35 -12.44
N ALA A 22 1.53 -2.06 -11.99
CA ALA A 22 1.05 -1.95 -10.61
C ALA A 22 2.10 -2.48 -9.64
N THR A 23 2.36 -1.73 -8.55
CA THR A 23 3.39 -2.09 -7.57
C THR A 23 2.94 -3.27 -6.73
N PRO A 24 3.67 -4.40 -6.70
CA PRO A 24 3.29 -5.58 -5.95
C PRO A 24 3.43 -5.36 -4.44
N ILE A 25 2.50 -5.91 -3.67
CA ILE A 25 2.53 -5.96 -2.21
C ILE A 25 2.11 -7.35 -1.72
N ASP A 26 2.97 -8.02 -0.95
CA ASP A 26 2.69 -9.31 -0.35
C ASP A 26 1.89 -9.15 0.93
N VAL A 27 0.65 -9.68 0.99
CA VAL A 27 -0.27 -9.49 2.11
C VAL A 27 -0.45 -10.79 2.89
N LYS A 28 -0.02 -10.82 4.15
CA LYS A 28 -0.24 -11.92 5.09
C LYS A 28 -1.49 -11.63 5.92
N LYS A 29 -2.46 -12.52 5.89
CA LYS A 29 -3.77 -12.38 6.55
C LYS A 29 -4.29 -13.73 7.05
N THR A 30 -5.33 -13.72 7.87
CA THR A 30 -6.03 -14.96 8.22
C THR A 30 -7.05 -15.34 7.14
N ASN A 31 -7.36 -16.62 7.04
CA ASN A 31 -8.43 -17.09 6.16
C ASN A 31 -9.77 -16.45 6.56
N GLY A 32 -10.58 -16.08 5.56
CA GLY A 32 -11.91 -15.50 5.76
C GLY A 32 -11.94 -14.05 6.29
N CYS A 33 -10.81 -13.36 6.31
CA CYS A 33 -10.73 -11.96 6.70
C CYS A 33 -11.35 -11.03 5.64
N GLY A 34 -12.66 -10.72 5.76
CA GLY A 34 -13.38 -9.90 4.79
C GLY A 34 -12.84 -8.46 4.67
N CYS A 35 -12.51 -7.82 5.81
CA CYS A 35 -11.94 -6.47 5.79
C CYS A 35 -10.54 -6.43 5.18
N CYS A 36 -9.74 -7.52 5.30
CA CYS A 36 -8.46 -7.63 4.60
C CYS A 36 -8.63 -7.67 3.09
N LEU A 37 -9.62 -8.41 2.59
CA LEU A 37 -9.95 -8.46 1.16
C LEU A 37 -10.41 -7.11 0.65
N ALA A 38 -11.27 -6.41 1.39
CA ALA A 38 -11.74 -5.07 1.04
C ALA A 38 -10.59 -4.03 1.04
N TRP A 39 -9.60 -4.16 1.93
CA TRP A 39 -8.39 -3.33 1.88
C TRP A 39 -7.52 -3.65 0.66
N MET A 40 -7.37 -4.92 0.29
CA MET A 40 -6.65 -5.31 -0.93
C MET A 40 -7.34 -4.74 -2.18
N GLU A 41 -8.68 -4.80 -2.26
CA GLU A 41 -9.46 -4.18 -3.34
C GLU A 41 -9.20 -2.66 -3.41
N HIS A 42 -9.21 -1.95 -2.27
CA HIS A 42 -8.82 -0.55 -2.21
C HIS A 42 -7.42 -0.31 -2.78
N LEU A 43 -6.44 -1.18 -2.50
CA LEU A 43 -5.09 -1.06 -3.05
C LEU A 43 -5.07 -1.29 -4.57
N GLU A 44 -5.81 -2.28 -5.09
CA GLU A 44 -5.94 -2.55 -6.53
C GLU A 44 -6.50 -1.34 -7.28
N GLU A 45 -7.57 -0.73 -6.76
CA GLU A 45 -8.18 0.48 -7.31
C GLU A 45 -7.21 1.68 -7.32
N ASN A 46 -6.17 1.63 -6.50
CA ASN A 46 -5.15 2.66 -6.35
C ASN A 46 -3.79 2.31 -6.97
N GLY A 47 -3.72 1.32 -7.88
CA GLY A 47 -2.54 1.03 -8.68
C GLY A 47 -1.47 0.17 -8.00
N PHE A 48 -1.84 -0.54 -6.94
CA PHE A 48 -1.03 -1.61 -6.34
C PHE A 48 -1.50 -2.97 -6.84
N ALA A 49 -0.66 -4.00 -6.68
CA ALA A 49 -0.97 -5.39 -7.00
C ALA A 49 -0.83 -6.26 -5.73
N PRO A 50 -1.85 -6.30 -4.84
CA PRO A 50 -1.77 -7.08 -3.61
C PRO A 50 -1.88 -8.57 -3.90
N ILE A 51 -0.99 -9.37 -3.28
CA ILE A 51 -0.96 -10.83 -3.34
C ILE A 51 -1.23 -11.36 -1.94
N GLY A 52 -2.42 -11.92 -1.72
CA GLY A 52 -2.85 -12.42 -0.41
C GLY A 52 -2.35 -13.85 -0.13
N GLU A 53 -1.82 -14.06 1.07
CA GLU A 53 -1.47 -15.38 1.60
C GLU A 53 -2.12 -15.59 2.97
N ASP A 54 -2.84 -16.73 3.11
CA ASP A 54 -3.49 -17.08 4.36
C ASP A 54 -2.50 -17.72 5.33
N MET A 55 -2.52 -17.23 6.58
CA MET A 55 -1.73 -17.76 7.69
C MET A 55 -2.61 -18.11 8.88
N PHE A 56 -2.21 -19.12 9.67
CA PHE A 56 -2.82 -19.35 10.97
C PHE A 56 -2.56 -18.14 11.91
N ALA A 57 -3.58 -17.74 12.68
CA ALA A 57 -3.55 -16.54 13.50
C ALA A 57 -2.29 -16.40 14.38
N GLY A 58 -1.87 -17.49 15.05
CA GLY A 58 -0.67 -17.47 15.90
C GLY A 58 0.63 -17.26 15.10
N LEU A 59 0.70 -17.80 13.88
CA LEU A 59 1.84 -17.59 12.98
C LEU A 59 1.84 -16.18 12.42
N LEU A 60 0.68 -15.62 12.11
CA LEU A 60 0.55 -14.25 11.64
C LEU A 60 1.01 -13.25 12.70
N VAL A 61 0.61 -13.44 13.97
CA VAL A 61 1.08 -12.58 15.08
C VAL A 61 2.60 -12.64 15.19
N ARG A 62 3.18 -13.85 15.15
CA ARG A 62 4.63 -14.00 15.19
C ARG A 62 5.31 -13.32 14.00
N PHE A 63 4.77 -13.52 12.79
CA PHE A 63 5.27 -12.87 11.57
C PHE A 63 5.33 -11.34 11.70
N LYS A 64 4.28 -10.71 12.25
CA LYS A 64 4.26 -9.26 12.51
C LYS A 64 5.40 -8.83 13.43
N LEU A 65 5.54 -9.48 14.58
CA LEU A 65 6.58 -9.16 15.56
C LEU A 65 8.00 -9.38 15.00
N ASP A 66 8.22 -10.48 14.28
CA ASP A 66 9.50 -10.81 13.65
C ASP A 66 9.86 -9.80 12.53
N ASN A 67 8.87 -9.12 11.94
CA ASN A 67 9.05 -8.04 10.97
C ASN A 67 9.05 -6.63 11.59
N GLY A 68 9.20 -6.51 12.89
CA GLY A 68 9.41 -5.23 13.58
C GLY A 68 8.13 -4.45 13.90
N VAL A 69 6.93 -5.06 13.76
CA VAL A 69 5.67 -4.42 14.20
C VAL A 69 5.59 -4.49 15.72
N PRO A 70 5.57 -3.36 16.44
CA PRO A 70 5.37 -3.40 17.89
C PRO A 70 3.98 -3.95 18.25
N GLN A 71 3.88 -4.72 19.32
CA GLN A 71 2.62 -5.37 19.69
C GLN A 71 1.43 -4.40 19.79
N ARG A 72 1.68 -3.16 20.25
CA ARG A 72 0.66 -2.10 20.35
C ARG A 72 0.14 -1.60 18.99
N MET A 73 0.87 -1.89 17.89
CA MET A 73 0.52 -1.50 16.55
C MET A 73 -0.13 -2.63 15.73
N VAL A 74 -0.24 -3.83 16.29
CA VAL A 74 -0.80 -5.00 15.61
C VAL A 74 -2.25 -4.77 15.20
N SER A 75 -2.55 -5.08 13.94
CA SER A 75 -3.87 -5.02 13.32
C SER A 75 -4.22 -6.38 12.67
N CYS A 76 -5.13 -6.44 11.69
CA CYS A 76 -5.63 -7.71 11.17
C CYS A 76 -4.75 -8.36 10.10
N HIS A 77 -4.00 -7.60 9.29
CA HIS A 77 -3.11 -8.11 8.24
C HIS A 77 -1.80 -7.32 8.18
N THR A 78 -0.84 -7.85 7.42
CA THR A 78 0.46 -7.20 7.20
C THR A 78 0.85 -7.31 5.75
N GLY A 79 1.09 -6.17 5.10
CA GLY A 79 1.69 -6.08 3.77
C GLY A 79 3.20 -5.92 3.83
N LEU A 80 3.91 -6.47 2.84
CA LEU A 80 5.32 -6.20 2.59
C LEU A 80 5.48 -5.58 1.22
N ILE A 81 6.10 -4.41 1.15
CA ILE A 81 6.30 -3.66 -0.09
C ILE A 81 7.65 -2.95 -0.09
N GLU A 82 8.49 -3.25 -1.07
CA GLU A 82 9.80 -2.61 -1.28
C GLU A 82 10.66 -2.46 -0.01
N GLY A 83 10.60 -3.47 0.88
CA GLY A 83 11.33 -3.51 2.14
C GLY A 83 10.62 -2.87 3.33
N TYR A 84 9.45 -2.27 3.13
CA TYR A 84 8.60 -1.73 4.20
C TYR A 84 7.52 -2.70 4.64
N VAL A 85 7.13 -2.59 5.90
CA VAL A 85 5.97 -3.24 6.49
C VAL A 85 4.77 -2.28 6.47
N ILE A 86 3.61 -2.79 6.05
CA ILE A 86 2.33 -2.07 6.09
C ILE A 86 1.40 -2.85 6.99
N GLU A 87 1.16 -2.35 8.18
CA GLU A 87 0.35 -3.03 9.19
C GLU A 87 -1.07 -2.46 9.24
N GLY A 88 -2.06 -3.32 8.97
CA GLY A 88 -3.47 -2.95 9.00
C GLY A 88 -3.91 -2.06 7.83
N HIS A 89 -4.96 -1.31 8.04
CA HIS A 89 -5.74 -0.61 7.01
C HIS A 89 -5.14 0.75 6.59
N VAL A 90 -3.85 0.76 6.26
CA VAL A 90 -3.14 1.97 5.80
C VAL A 90 -3.67 2.41 4.43
N PRO A 91 -4.02 3.70 4.24
CA PRO A 91 -4.46 4.23 2.96
C PRO A 91 -3.39 4.12 1.87
N ALA A 92 -3.82 3.89 0.63
CA ALA A 92 -2.94 3.81 -0.53
C ALA A 92 -2.08 5.08 -0.74
N ASP A 93 -2.63 6.27 -0.42
CA ASP A 93 -1.90 7.53 -0.52
C ASP A 93 -0.74 7.62 0.46
N ASP A 94 -0.92 7.12 1.69
CA ASP A 94 0.16 7.06 2.68
C ASP A 94 1.24 6.05 2.27
N ILE A 95 0.86 4.92 1.68
CA ILE A 95 1.83 3.97 1.12
C ILE A 95 2.63 4.62 -0.02
N ARG A 96 1.98 5.34 -0.95
CA ARG A 96 2.67 6.09 -2.02
C ARG A 96 3.64 7.13 -1.46
N ARG A 97 3.21 7.85 -0.44
CA ARG A 97 4.04 8.85 0.24
C ARG A 97 5.26 8.19 0.90
N LEU A 98 5.07 7.08 1.62
CA LEU A 98 6.17 6.29 2.22
C LEU A 98 7.19 5.87 1.16
N LEU A 99 6.73 5.32 0.03
CA LEU A 99 7.60 4.87 -1.06
C LEU A 99 8.31 6.03 -1.77
N SER A 100 7.73 7.22 -1.77
CA SER A 100 8.35 8.43 -2.33
C SER A 100 9.38 9.05 -1.39
N GLU A 101 9.07 9.15 -0.10
CA GLU A 101 9.93 9.77 0.91
C GLU A 101 11.08 8.86 1.36
N ARG A 102 10.87 7.53 1.31
CA ARG A 102 11.88 6.50 1.65
C ARG A 102 12.55 6.70 3.01
N PRO A 103 11.80 6.96 4.11
CA PRO A 103 12.41 7.12 5.43
C PRO A 103 13.14 5.84 5.86
N ASP A 104 14.17 5.98 6.69
CA ASP A 104 14.83 4.84 7.33
C ASP A 104 13.98 4.34 8.52
N ALA A 105 13.00 3.49 8.22
CA ALA A 105 11.98 3.02 9.15
C ALA A 105 11.53 1.60 8.81
N VAL A 106 10.83 0.94 9.73
CA VAL A 106 10.19 -0.36 9.50
C VAL A 106 9.04 -0.24 8.51
N GLY A 107 8.18 0.78 8.65
CA GLY A 107 7.03 0.99 7.78
C GLY A 107 5.90 1.78 8.44
N LEU A 108 4.67 1.53 8.01
CA LEU A 108 3.47 2.23 8.50
C LEU A 108 2.52 1.28 9.24
N ALA A 109 1.73 1.83 10.17
CA ALA A 109 0.67 1.10 10.85
C ALA A 109 -0.59 1.94 11.04
N VAL A 110 -1.75 1.28 10.88
CA VAL A 110 -3.04 1.70 11.43
C VAL A 110 -3.41 0.65 12.48
N PRO A 111 -3.19 0.92 13.79
CA PRO A 111 -3.45 -0.06 14.84
C PRO A 111 -4.95 -0.30 15.01
N GLY A 112 -5.32 -1.53 15.36
CA GLY A 112 -6.72 -1.91 15.45
C GLY A 112 -7.41 -1.96 14.10
N MET A 113 -8.69 -1.61 14.07
CA MET A 113 -9.54 -1.61 12.86
C MET A 113 -10.53 -0.43 12.91
N PRO A 114 -10.05 0.83 12.82
CA PRO A 114 -10.92 1.99 12.90
C PRO A 114 -11.90 2.04 11.71
N LEU A 115 -13.18 2.33 11.99
CA LEU A 115 -14.24 2.30 10.96
C LEU A 115 -14.04 3.31 9.82
N GLY A 116 -13.23 4.34 10.01
CA GLY A 116 -12.88 5.30 8.95
C GLY A 116 -11.80 4.84 7.98
N SER A 117 -11.11 3.73 8.27
CA SER A 117 -9.98 3.27 7.45
C SER A 117 -10.43 2.47 6.22
N PRO A 118 -9.61 2.42 5.12
CA PRO A 118 -9.93 1.69 3.90
C PRO A 118 -10.19 0.20 4.17
N GLY A 119 -11.25 -0.37 3.56
CA GLY A 119 -11.64 -1.77 3.76
C GLY A 119 -12.48 -2.02 5.01
N MET A 120 -12.66 -1.00 5.87
CA MET A 120 -13.63 -1.01 6.95
C MET A 120 -14.95 -0.38 6.50
N ASP A 121 -16.02 -0.53 7.29
CA ASP A 121 -17.30 0.10 6.96
C ASP A 121 -17.20 1.63 7.07
N GLN A 122 -17.10 2.30 5.93
CA GLN A 122 -17.01 3.76 5.82
C GLN A 122 -18.41 4.43 5.85
N SER A 123 -19.48 3.65 6.09
CA SER A 123 -20.84 4.18 6.08
C SER A 123 -21.10 5.14 7.25
N ARG A 124 -21.35 6.41 6.91
CA ARG A 124 -21.95 7.50 7.71
C ARG A 124 -21.11 8.16 8.80
N TRP A 125 -20.19 7.45 9.50
CA TRP A 125 -19.49 7.99 10.66
C TRP A 125 -18.03 7.53 10.65
N GLY A 126 -17.28 7.90 9.60
CA GLY A 126 -15.86 7.60 9.53
C GLY A 126 -15.17 8.06 10.82
N GLU A 127 -14.69 7.12 11.63
CA GLU A 127 -13.87 7.43 12.79
C GLU A 127 -12.54 8.02 12.31
N ALA A 128 -12.13 9.15 12.89
CA ALA A 128 -10.80 9.70 12.64
C ALA A 128 -9.76 8.76 13.23
N TYR A 129 -8.70 8.51 12.50
CA TYR A 129 -7.59 7.65 12.91
C TYR A 129 -6.27 8.24 12.41
N ASP A 130 -5.20 7.89 13.10
CA ASP A 130 -3.84 8.26 12.69
C ASP A 130 -3.17 7.08 11.97
N VAL A 131 -2.32 7.41 11.00
CA VAL A 131 -1.33 6.50 10.43
C VAL A 131 -0.01 6.76 11.13
N PHE A 132 0.61 5.72 11.65
CA PHE A 132 1.88 5.81 12.39
C PHE A 132 3.06 5.33 11.55
N LEU A 133 4.17 6.06 11.60
CA LEU A 133 5.47 5.54 11.19
C LEU A 133 6.04 4.67 12.31
N ILE A 134 6.51 3.47 11.97
CA ILE A 134 7.23 2.58 12.89
C ILE A 134 8.72 2.77 12.65
N ASN A 135 9.44 3.31 13.62
CA ASN A 135 10.88 3.50 13.56
C ASN A 135 11.63 2.18 13.84
N ASN A 136 12.90 2.09 13.40
CA ASN A 136 13.73 0.90 13.57
C ASN A 136 14.01 0.52 15.03
N ASP A 137 13.89 1.46 15.97
CA ASP A 137 14.01 1.21 17.41
C ASP A 137 12.69 0.76 18.07
N GLY A 138 11.62 0.61 17.28
CA GLY A 138 10.27 0.23 17.73
C GLY A 138 9.45 1.40 18.28
N SER A 139 9.98 2.62 18.32
CA SER A 139 9.18 3.82 18.59
C SER A 139 8.22 4.12 17.43
N THR A 140 7.21 4.94 17.69
CA THR A 140 6.23 5.31 16.65
C THR A 140 5.92 6.80 16.74
N GLU A 141 5.67 7.41 15.59
CA GLU A 141 5.20 8.79 15.49
C GLU A 141 4.05 8.89 14.48
N VAL A 142 3.25 9.93 14.57
CA VAL A 142 2.16 10.15 13.61
C VAL A 142 2.76 10.51 12.26
N PHE A 143 2.35 9.75 11.23
CA PHE A 143 2.73 9.97 9.84
C PHE A 143 1.69 10.83 9.11
N SER A 144 0.38 10.53 9.32
CA SER A 144 -0.74 11.33 8.80
C SER A 144 -1.98 11.19 9.68
#